data_3002c849e5537b4734588c342b50e52f
#
_entry.id   3002c849e5537b4734588c342b50e52f
#
_cell.length_a   1.000
_cell.length_b   1.000
_cell.length_c   1.000
_cell.angle_alpha   90.00
_cell.angle_beta   90.00
_cell.angle_gamma   90.00
#
_symmetry.space_group_name_H-M   'P 1'
#
loop_
_entity.id
_entity.type
_entity.pdbx_description
1 polymer ?
#
loop_
_entity_poly.entity_id
_entity_poly.type
_entity_poly.pdbx_seq_one_letter_code
_entity_poly.pdbx_strand_id
1 'polypeptide(L)'
;MATTWLVTVSLPLAFVVTTLMVTLHSSVQHEVLHGHPFANRHLNEALVFLPLGMVFPYGRFRDTHLEHHRDEHLTDPYDDPESNYLDPKVWAGLSWARRRLLRANNALLGRMLFGPALSVWRFARADAAAIRAGDRAILRDWLLHFAGLVPVVWWVWQAPMPGWAYAIAAYAGFSLLKVRTFLQHRAHDLARGRPVIVEGQGL
;
A
#
# COMPACT_ATOMS: atom_id res chain seq x y z
N MET A 1 1.55 -1.17 17.81
CA MET A 1 2.24 -0.28 18.78
C MET A 1 2.96 -1.06 19.89
N ALA A 2 2.30 -1.91 20.68
CA ALA A 2 2.96 -2.69 21.72
C ALA A 2 4.17 -3.54 21.25
N THR A 3 4.17 -3.95 19.98
CA THR A 3 5.25 -4.73 19.36
C THR A 3 6.62 -4.04 19.38
N THR A 4 6.66 -2.71 19.43
CA THR A 4 7.92 -1.94 19.50
C THR A 4 8.64 -2.12 20.85
N TRP A 5 7.96 -2.60 21.88
CA TRP A 5 8.54 -2.90 23.19
C TRP A 5 9.14 -4.30 23.26
N LEU A 6 8.84 -5.19 22.31
CA LEU A 6 9.45 -6.52 22.22
C LEU A 6 10.97 -6.45 21.99
N VAL A 7 11.49 -5.30 21.59
CA VAL A 7 12.93 -5.11 21.42
C VAL A 7 13.69 -5.28 22.75
N THR A 8 13.04 -5.07 23.88
CA THR A 8 13.62 -5.32 25.22
C THR A 8 13.89 -6.81 25.46
N VAL A 9 13.21 -7.67 24.70
CA VAL A 9 13.43 -9.13 24.74
C VAL A 9 14.33 -9.54 23.57
N SER A 10 14.01 -9.10 22.35
CA SER A 10 14.76 -9.45 21.14
C SER A 10 14.44 -8.49 20.00
N LEU A 11 15.46 -7.85 19.43
CA LEU A 11 15.30 -6.98 18.25
C LEU A 11 14.77 -7.75 17.01
N PRO A 12 15.29 -8.94 16.66
CA PRO A 12 14.72 -9.73 15.56
C PRO A 12 13.25 -10.10 15.77
N LEU A 13 12.87 -10.48 16.99
CA LEU A 13 11.46 -10.77 17.30
C LEU A 13 10.58 -9.53 17.15
N ALA A 14 11.00 -8.40 17.71
CA ALA A 14 10.29 -7.13 17.56
C ALA A 14 10.13 -6.75 16.09
N PHE A 15 11.18 -6.91 15.29
CA PHE A 15 11.16 -6.65 13.86
C PHE A 15 10.13 -7.50 13.13
N VAL A 16 10.17 -8.82 13.31
CA VAL A 16 9.25 -9.76 12.65
C VAL A 16 7.80 -9.46 13.03
N VAL A 17 7.53 -9.32 14.34
CA VAL A 17 6.16 -9.08 14.82
C VAL A 17 5.65 -7.71 14.36
N THR A 18 6.49 -6.67 14.37
CA THR A 18 6.10 -5.35 13.86
C THR A 18 5.81 -5.40 12.36
N THR A 19 6.63 -6.10 11.57
CA THR A 19 6.38 -6.33 10.13
C THR A 19 5.02 -6.97 9.90
N LEU A 20 4.71 -8.05 10.63
CA LEU A 20 3.42 -8.75 10.52
C LEU A 20 2.25 -7.87 10.95
N MET A 21 2.41 -7.06 12.01
CA MET A 21 1.35 -6.15 12.47
C MET A 21 1.10 -5.01 11.49
N VAL A 22 2.11 -4.47 10.82
CA VAL A 22 1.94 -3.47 9.75
C VAL A 22 1.22 -4.09 8.55
N THR A 23 1.59 -5.32 8.17
CA THR A 23 0.90 -6.08 7.11
C THR A 23 -0.57 -6.31 7.46
N LEU A 24 -0.84 -6.78 8.68
CA LEU A 24 -2.20 -7.01 9.17
C LEU A 24 -3.01 -5.71 9.22
N HIS A 25 -2.43 -4.61 9.70
CA HIS A 25 -3.09 -3.31 9.71
C HIS A 25 -3.52 -2.88 8.31
N SER A 26 -2.67 -3.06 7.30
CA SER A 26 -3.03 -2.76 5.91
C SER A 26 -4.15 -3.68 5.39
N SER A 27 -4.16 -4.95 5.79
CA SER A 27 -5.27 -5.86 5.48
C SER A 27 -6.57 -5.42 6.15
N VAL A 28 -6.52 -4.95 7.40
CA VAL A 28 -7.71 -4.39 8.08
C VAL A 28 -8.17 -3.11 7.39
N GLN A 29 -7.26 -2.24 6.91
CA GLN A 29 -7.62 -1.08 6.10
C GLN A 29 -8.41 -1.49 4.84
N HIS A 30 -8.01 -2.58 4.19
CA HIS A 30 -8.71 -3.13 3.04
C HIS A 30 -10.12 -3.62 3.41
N GLU A 31 -10.29 -4.36 4.51
CA GLU A 31 -11.62 -4.82 4.95
C GLU A 31 -12.54 -3.66 5.35
N VAL A 32 -11.97 -2.64 5.98
CA VAL A 32 -12.70 -1.44 6.41
C VAL A 32 -13.31 -0.69 5.21
N LEU A 33 -12.59 -0.58 4.09
CA LEU A 33 -13.13 0.10 2.90
C LEU A 33 -14.30 -0.66 2.26
N HIS A 34 -14.38 -1.99 2.49
CA HIS A 34 -15.51 -2.82 2.09
C HIS A 34 -16.67 -2.83 3.09
N GLY A 35 -16.59 -2.03 4.15
CA GLY A 35 -17.68 -1.82 5.11
C GLY A 35 -17.64 -2.74 6.35
N HIS A 36 -16.53 -3.42 6.60
CA HIS A 36 -16.33 -4.26 7.78
C HIS A 36 -15.49 -3.55 8.85
N PRO A 37 -15.60 -3.90 10.14
CA PRO A 37 -16.55 -4.83 10.77
C PRO A 37 -17.88 -4.16 11.14
N PHE A 38 -17.99 -2.80 11.08
CA PHE A 38 -19.17 -2.07 11.55
C PHE A 38 -20.01 -1.58 10.38
N ALA A 39 -21.33 -1.48 10.59
CA ALA A 39 -22.23 -0.80 9.63
C ALA A 39 -21.96 0.73 9.56
N ASN A 40 -21.36 1.31 10.60
CA ASN A 40 -21.02 2.72 10.64
C ASN A 40 -19.63 2.95 10.04
N ARG A 41 -19.59 3.63 8.88
CA ARG A 41 -18.38 3.98 8.17
C ARG A 41 -17.37 4.77 9.01
N HIS A 42 -17.85 5.74 9.83
CA HIS A 42 -16.93 6.55 10.62
C HIS A 42 -16.23 5.76 11.72
N LEU A 43 -16.92 4.77 12.30
CA LEU A 43 -16.27 3.85 13.24
C LEU A 43 -15.22 2.98 12.56
N ASN A 44 -15.52 2.50 11.35
CA ASN A 44 -14.58 1.74 10.54
C ASN A 44 -13.32 2.57 10.21
N GLU A 45 -13.51 3.81 9.72
CA GLU A 45 -12.40 4.71 9.39
C GLU A 45 -11.57 5.09 10.63
N ALA A 46 -12.21 5.32 11.77
CA ALA A 46 -11.52 5.63 13.03
C ALA A 46 -10.62 4.46 13.50
N LEU A 47 -11.04 3.21 13.26
CA LEU A 47 -10.26 2.02 13.64
C LEU A 47 -8.90 1.96 12.94
N VAL A 48 -8.81 2.47 11.71
CA VAL A 48 -7.62 2.39 10.86
C VAL A 48 -7.00 3.75 10.56
N PHE A 49 -7.43 4.79 11.26
CA PHE A 49 -6.99 6.16 11.03
C PHE A 49 -5.49 6.35 11.21
N LEU A 50 -4.89 5.69 12.23
CA LEU A 50 -3.46 5.81 12.49
C LEU A 50 -2.65 5.07 11.42
N PRO A 51 -1.81 5.78 10.64
CA PRO A 51 -1.08 5.19 9.52
C PRO A 51 0.17 4.43 10.02
N LEU A 52 -0.01 3.23 10.57
CA LEU A 52 1.08 2.42 11.10
C LEU A 52 2.13 2.06 10.04
N GLY A 53 1.73 1.95 8.78
CA GLY A 53 2.65 1.77 7.65
C GLY A 53 3.37 3.05 7.21
N MET A 54 3.00 4.22 7.75
CA MET A 54 3.62 5.54 7.58
C MET A 54 3.52 6.17 6.18
N VAL A 55 3.07 5.49 5.15
CA VAL A 55 3.34 5.91 3.77
C VAL A 55 2.11 6.39 3.02
N PHE A 56 0.99 5.68 3.12
CA PHE A 56 -0.19 5.95 2.32
C PHE A 56 -1.31 6.59 3.15
N PRO A 57 -1.89 7.73 2.72
CA PRO A 57 -3.13 8.25 3.29
C PRO A 57 -4.27 7.24 3.10
N TYR A 58 -4.98 6.90 4.19
CA TYR A 58 -6.09 5.95 4.13
C TYR A 58 -7.19 6.40 3.15
N GLY A 59 -7.55 7.70 3.16
CA GLY A 59 -8.56 8.23 2.24
C GLY A 59 -8.18 8.01 0.78
N ARG A 60 -6.91 8.26 0.42
CA ARG A 60 -6.41 8.01 -0.92
C ARG A 60 -6.38 6.54 -1.29
N PHE A 61 -5.93 5.68 -0.36
CA PHE A 61 -5.96 4.23 -0.57
C PHE A 61 -7.39 3.73 -0.82
N ARG A 62 -8.34 4.18 0.01
CA ARG A 62 -9.76 3.84 -0.17
C ARG A 62 -10.28 4.25 -1.54
N ASP A 63 -10.04 5.51 -1.93
CA ASP A 63 -10.65 6.06 -3.15
C ASP A 63 -10.07 5.42 -4.41
N THR A 64 -8.75 5.23 -4.48
CA THR A 64 -8.09 4.54 -5.60
C THR A 64 -8.46 3.06 -5.67
N HIS A 65 -8.59 2.39 -4.53
CA HIS A 65 -8.95 0.99 -4.49
C HIS A 65 -10.41 0.75 -4.89
N LEU A 66 -11.33 1.60 -4.44
CA LEU A 66 -12.73 1.53 -4.87
C LEU A 66 -12.90 1.88 -6.35
N GLU A 67 -12.07 2.76 -6.90
CA GLU A 67 -12.02 3.04 -8.33
C GLU A 67 -11.56 1.81 -9.12
N HIS A 68 -10.45 1.17 -8.69
CA HIS A 68 -9.98 -0.10 -9.24
C HIS A 68 -11.07 -1.19 -9.25
N HIS A 69 -11.88 -1.31 -8.19
CA HIS A 69 -12.99 -2.27 -8.15
C HIS A 69 -14.14 -1.95 -9.12
N ARG A 70 -14.29 -0.70 -9.54
CA ARG A 70 -15.32 -0.28 -10.52
C ARG A 70 -14.85 -0.42 -11.95
N ASP A 71 -13.52 -0.50 -12.17
CA ASP A 71 -12.96 -0.62 -13.51
C ASP A 71 -13.22 -2.02 -14.09
N GLU A 72 -13.76 -2.05 -15.31
CA GLU A 72 -13.98 -3.29 -16.07
C GLU A 72 -12.70 -3.81 -16.74
N HIS A 73 -11.69 -2.95 -16.89
CA HIS A 73 -10.44 -3.23 -17.58
C HIS A 73 -9.25 -3.35 -16.62
N LEU A 74 -9.34 -4.30 -15.68
CA LEU A 74 -8.25 -4.59 -14.75
C LEU A 74 -6.94 -4.80 -15.53
N THR A 75 -5.87 -4.17 -15.03
CA THR A 75 -4.53 -4.18 -15.64
C THR A 75 -4.30 -3.21 -16.81
N ASP A 76 -5.31 -2.45 -17.25
CA ASP A 76 -5.08 -1.40 -18.23
C ASP A 76 -4.13 -0.33 -17.66
N PRO A 77 -3.07 0.07 -18.41
CA PRO A 77 -2.08 1.02 -17.91
C PRO A 77 -2.61 2.46 -17.76
N TYR A 78 -3.78 2.78 -18.32
CA TYR A 78 -4.37 4.12 -18.32
C TYR A 78 -5.60 4.22 -17.42
N ASP A 79 -6.40 3.17 -17.35
CA ASP A 79 -7.69 3.18 -16.67
C ASP A 79 -7.58 2.61 -15.24
N ASP A 80 -6.75 1.55 -15.03
CA ASP A 80 -6.58 0.94 -13.71
C ASP A 80 -5.48 1.66 -12.89
N PRO A 81 -5.82 2.39 -11.80
CA PRO A 81 -4.85 3.10 -10.97
C PRO A 81 -3.86 2.16 -10.26
N GLU A 82 -4.20 0.89 -10.11
CA GLU A 82 -3.34 -0.13 -9.49
C GLU A 82 -2.52 -0.93 -10.52
N SER A 83 -2.69 -0.67 -11.82
CA SER A 83 -1.97 -1.37 -12.88
C SER A 83 -0.45 -1.20 -12.76
N ASN A 84 0.25 -2.30 -12.95
CA ASN A 84 1.71 -2.35 -13.06
C ASN A 84 2.19 -2.53 -14.52
N TYR A 85 1.27 -2.55 -15.46
CA TYR A 85 1.58 -2.68 -16.89
C TYR A 85 1.89 -1.33 -17.52
N LEU A 86 2.59 -1.34 -18.63
CA LEU A 86 2.94 -0.14 -19.40
C LEU A 86 2.59 -0.37 -20.86
N ASP A 87 2.09 0.68 -21.49
CA ASP A 87 1.92 0.72 -22.94
C ASP A 87 3.26 0.42 -23.65
N PRO A 88 3.27 -0.39 -24.72
CA PRO A 88 4.47 -0.72 -25.49
C PRO A 88 5.25 0.51 -25.99
N LYS A 89 4.56 1.62 -26.35
CA LYS A 89 5.21 2.86 -26.79
C LYS A 89 5.92 3.55 -25.62
N VAL A 90 5.29 3.59 -24.43
CA VAL A 90 5.91 4.12 -23.21
C VAL A 90 7.13 3.26 -22.83
N TRP A 91 7.00 1.94 -22.90
CA TRP A 91 8.11 1.02 -22.65
C TRP A 91 9.29 1.25 -23.60
N ALA A 92 9.03 1.44 -24.90
CA ALA A 92 10.06 1.70 -25.90
C ALA A 92 10.82 3.02 -25.64
N GLY A 93 10.16 4.03 -25.05
CA GLY A 93 10.78 5.31 -24.68
C GLY A 93 11.59 5.29 -23.38
N LEU A 94 11.55 4.21 -22.61
CA LEU A 94 12.28 4.16 -21.34
C LEU A 94 13.79 3.96 -21.55
N SER A 95 14.59 4.59 -20.66
CA SER A 95 16.02 4.31 -20.58
C SER A 95 16.31 2.85 -20.21
N TRP A 96 17.48 2.34 -20.61
CA TRP A 96 17.91 0.99 -20.28
C TRP A 96 17.86 0.68 -18.77
N ALA A 97 18.32 1.61 -17.94
CA ALA A 97 18.31 1.44 -16.48
C ALA A 97 16.88 1.29 -15.94
N ARG A 98 15.93 2.13 -16.42
CA ARG A 98 14.51 2.01 -16.03
C ARG A 98 13.90 0.69 -16.47
N ARG A 99 14.17 0.24 -17.70
CA ARG A 99 13.69 -1.06 -18.17
C ARG A 99 14.23 -2.21 -17.33
N ARG A 100 15.51 -2.18 -16.93
CA ARG A 100 16.09 -3.21 -16.04
C ARG A 100 15.42 -3.20 -14.67
N LEU A 101 15.22 -2.04 -14.07
CA LEU A 101 14.54 -1.91 -12.78
C LEU A 101 13.11 -2.46 -12.85
N LEU A 102 12.35 -2.11 -13.87
CA LEU A 102 10.97 -2.59 -14.03
C LEU A 102 10.91 -4.09 -14.33
N ARG A 103 11.86 -4.64 -15.13
CA ARG A 103 11.97 -6.10 -15.30
C ARG A 103 12.29 -6.80 -13.99
N ALA A 104 13.22 -6.28 -13.19
CA ALA A 104 13.51 -6.81 -11.86
C ALA A 104 12.26 -6.75 -10.96
N ASN A 105 11.51 -5.64 -10.99
CA ASN A 105 10.25 -5.50 -10.24
C ASN A 105 9.15 -6.49 -10.68
N ASN A 106 9.23 -7.07 -11.88
CA ASN A 106 8.29 -8.09 -12.33
C ASN A 106 8.61 -9.51 -11.82
N ALA A 107 9.79 -9.71 -11.25
CA ALA A 107 10.10 -10.93 -10.50
C ALA A 107 9.64 -10.76 -9.04
N LEU A 108 9.23 -11.85 -8.38
CA LEU A 108 8.70 -11.81 -7.00
C LEU A 108 9.65 -11.11 -6.02
N LEU A 109 10.93 -11.53 -5.97
CA LEU A 109 11.92 -10.91 -5.09
C LEU A 109 12.18 -9.45 -5.44
N GLY A 110 12.28 -9.12 -6.72
CA GLY A 110 12.44 -7.74 -7.17
C GLY A 110 11.23 -6.88 -6.80
N ARG A 111 10.03 -7.42 -6.89
CA ARG A 111 8.80 -6.75 -6.46
C ARG A 111 8.77 -6.50 -4.96
N MET A 112 9.23 -7.44 -4.15
CA MET A 112 9.34 -7.23 -2.71
C MET A 112 10.38 -6.17 -2.34
N LEU A 113 11.52 -6.13 -3.06
CA LEU A 113 12.60 -5.19 -2.79
C LEU A 113 12.34 -3.78 -3.33
N PHE A 114 11.88 -3.66 -4.58
CA PHE A 114 11.72 -2.37 -5.27
C PHE A 114 10.28 -1.91 -5.34
N GLY A 115 9.33 -2.84 -5.31
CA GLY A 115 7.91 -2.56 -5.49
C GLY A 115 7.34 -1.54 -4.52
N PRO A 116 7.58 -1.63 -3.19
CA PRO A 116 7.11 -0.62 -2.25
C PRO A 116 7.61 0.79 -2.60
N ALA A 117 8.92 0.95 -2.80
CA ALA A 117 9.52 2.26 -3.12
C ALA A 117 8.99 2.83 -4.46
N LEU A 118 8.88 2.01 -5.49
CA LEU A 118 8.34 2.41 -6.79
C LEU A 118 6.86 2.81 -6.68
N SER A 119 6.06 2.06 -5.93
CA SER A 119 4.64 2.37 -5.71
C SER A 119 4.47 3.69 -4.96
N VAL A 120 5.21 3.87 -3.88
CA VAL A 120 5.19 5.13 -3.10
C VAL A 120 5.59 6.31 -3.96
N TRP A 121 6.66 6.19 -4.72
CA TRP A 121 7.12 7.25 -5.62
C TRP A 121 6.09 7.62 -6.67
N ARG A 122 5.51 6.63 -7.36
CA ARG A 122 4.47 6.87 -8.39
C ARG A 122 3.26 7.54 -7.77
N PHE A 123 2.75 7.00 -6.67
CA PHE A 123 1.60 7.51 -5.95
C PHE A 123 1.81 8.95 -5.47
N ALA A 124 2.91 9.22 -4.74
CA ALA A 124 3.19 10.56 -4.25
C ALA A 124 3.37 11.58 -5.37
N ARG A 125 3.97 11.17 -6.50
CA ARG A 125 4.13 12.03 -7.67
C ARG A 125 2.78 12.36 -8.33
N ALA A 126 1.90 11.39 -8.48
CA ALA A 126 0.57 11.59 -9.04
C ALA A 126 -0.28 12.52 -8.15
N ASP A 127 -0.30 12.25 -6.84
CA ASP A 127 -1.02 13.09 -5.89
C ASP A 127 -0.44 14.51 -5.81
N ALA A 128 0.88 14.66 -5.84
CA ALA A 128 1.51 15.99 -5.88
C ALA A 128 1.16 16.76 -7.16
N ALA A 129 0.99 16.09 -8.29
CA ALA A 129 0.53 16.72 -9.53
C ALA A 129 -0.94 17.16 -9.43
N ALA A 130 -1.82 16.30 -8.90
CA ALA A 130 -3.22 16.61 -8.69
C ALA A 130 -3.42 17.76 -7.70
N ILE A 131 -2.69 17.78 -6.58
CA ILE A 131 -2.72 18.88 -5.61
C ILE A 131 -2.29 20.22 -6.27
N ARG A 132 -1.23 20.21 -7.10
CA ARG A 132 -0.82 21.40 -7.84
C ARG A 132 -1.86 21.86 -8.87
N ALA A 133 -2.64 20.93 -9.39
CA ALA A 133 -3.78 21.21 -10.28
C ALA A 133 -5.03 21.69 -9.51
N GLY A 134 -4.99 21.75 -8.18
CA GLY A 134 -6.05 22.31 -7.34
C GLY A 134 -6.96 21.28 -6.70
N ASP A 135 -6.60 20.00 -6.70
CA ASP A 135 -7.40 18.96 -6.02
C ASP A 135 -7.28 19.09 -4.50
N ARG A 136 -8.34 19.65 -3.90
CA ARG A 136 -8.42 19.89 -2.46
C ARG A 136 -8.77 18.63 -1.67
N ALA A 137 -9.39 17.64 -2.28
CA ALA A 137 -9.75 16.39 -1.61
C ALA A 137 -8.48 15.59 -1.32
N ILE A 138 -7.61 15.45 -2.32
CA ILE A 138 -6.31 14.81 -2.17
C ILE A 138 -5.43 15.56 -1.15
N LEU A 139 -5.42 16.91 -1.21
CA LEU A 139 -4.69 17.70 -0.21
C LEU A 139 -5.19 17.43 1.21
N ARG A 140 -6.50 17.42 1.42
CA ARG A 140 -7.11 17.10 2.72
C ARG A 140 -6.69 15.75 3.23
N ASP A 141 -6.70 14.72 2.39
CA ASP A 141 -6.34 13.35 2.79
C ASP A 141 -4.87 13.25 3.19
N TRP A 142 -3.98 13.97 2.53
CA TRP A 142 -2.58 14.10 2.95
C TRP A 142 -2.42 14.86 4.27
N LEU A 143 -3.17 15.93 4.49
CA LEU A 143 -3.14 16.67 5.76
C LEU A 143 -3.63 15.79 6.93
N LEU A 144 -4.70 15.02 6.72
CA LEU A 144 -5.19 14.06 7.71
C LEU A 144 -4.17 12.94 7.98
N HIS A 145 -3.49 12.45 6.94
CA HIS A 145 -2.42 11.48 7.07
C HIS A 145 -1.27 12.01 7.93
N PHE A 146 -0.79 13.23 7.65
CA PHE A 146 0.27 13.85 8.45
C PHE A 146 -0.17 14.08 9.89
N ALA A 147 -1.42 14.50 10.12
CA ALA A 147 -1.98 14.60 11.46
C ALA A 147 -1.99 13.25 12.18
N GLY A 148 -2.38 12.17 11.50
CA GLY A 148 -2.34 10.80 12.02
C GLY A 148 -0.92 10.26 12.24
N LEU A 149 0.07 10.73 11.48
CA LEU A 149 1.47 10.36 11.69
C LEU A 149 2.06 10.91 12.99
N VAL A 150 1.60 12.07 13.46
CA VAL A 150 2.14 12.69 14.68
C VAL A 150 2.14 11.72 15.87
N PRO A 151 1.00 11.11 16.27
CA PRO A 151 1.00 10.17 17.38
C PRO A 151 1.78 8.88 17.09
N VAL A 152 1.88 8.44 15.82
CA VAL A 152 2.69 7.26 15.46
C VAL A 152 4.17 7.54 15.64
N VAL A 153 4.66 8.68 15.11
CA VAL A 153 6.07 9.08 15.24
C VAL A 153 6.43 9.34 16.69
N TRP A 154 5.54 10.02 17.43
CA TRP A 154 5.72 10.24 18.87
C TRP A 154 5.84 8.92 19.63
N TRP A 155 4.97 7.94 19.35
CA TRP A 155 5.06 6.61 19.96
C TRP A 155 6.36 5.90 19.63
N VAL A 156 6.78 5.92 18.36
CA VAL A 156 8.05 5.29 17.94
C VAL A 156 9.23 5.93 18.62
N TRP A 157 9.19 7.26 18.83
CA TRP A 157 10.23 7.97 19.56
C TRP A 157 10.33 7.53 21.02
N GLN A 158 9.20 7.33 21.69
CA GLN A 158 9.16 6.91 23.11
C GLN A 158 9.45 5.42 23.29
N ALA A 159 9.29 4.62 22.25
CA ALA A 159 9.51 3.19 22.32
C ALA A 159 11.00 2.84 22.27
N PRO A 160 11.43 1.75 22.93
CA PRO A 160 12.81 1.31 22.88
C PRO A 160 13.26 0.81 21.51
N MET A 161 12.35 0.55 20.57
CA MET A 161 12.67 0.14 19.19
C MET A 161 13.24 1.32 18.42
N PRO A 162 14.46 1.22 17.84
CA PRO A 162 15.02 2.29 17.04
C PRO A 162 14.12 2.66 15.85
N GLY A 163 13.96 3.96 15.56
CA GLY A 163 13.09 4.44 14.48
C GLY A 163 13.44 3.86 13.11
N TRP A 164 14.74 3.65 12.81
CA TRP A 164 15.16 2.99 11.58
C TRP A 164 14.69 1.53 11.50
N ALA A 165 14.67 0.80 12.63
CA ALA A 165 14.19 -0.58 12.66
C ALA A 165 12.68 -0.64 12.42
N TYR A 166 11.92 0.31 12.97
CA TYR A 166 10.49 0.45 12.67
C TYR A 166 10.26 0.76 11.18
N ALA A 167 11.01 1.70 10.61
CA ALA A 167 10.87 2.05 9.19
C ALA A 167 11.16 0.85 8.26
N ILE A 168 12.20 0.07 8.56
CA ILE A 168 12.51 -1.15 7.80
C ILE A 168 11.41 -2.22 8.01
N ALA A 169 10.87 -2.38 9.22
CA ALA A 169 9.77 -3.30 9.49
C ALA A 169 8.48 -2.87 8.73
N ALA A 170 8.18 -1.58 8.68
CA ALA A 170 7.07 -1.06 7.87
C ALA A 170 7.28 -1.32 6.37
N TYR A 171 8.49 -1.08 5.87
CA TYR A 171 8.85 -1.40 4.48
C TYR A 171 8.70 -2.89 4.18
N ALA A 172 9.18 -3.76 5.07
CA ALA A 172 9.03 -5.21 4.95
C ALA A 172 7.55 -5.63 4.96
N GLY A 173 6.70 -4.97 5.76
CA GLY A 173 5.26 -5.16 5.75
C GLY A 173 4.64 -4.87 4.38
N PHE A 174 5.01 -3.75 3.75
CA PHE A 174 4.59 -3.46 2.37
C PHE A 174 5.15 -4.45 1.36
N SER A 175 6.36 -4.95 1.57
CA SER A 175 6.94 -6.00 0.72
C SER A 175 6.11 -7.28 0.75
N LEU A 176 5.62 -7.69 1.93
CA LEU A 176 4.71 -8.83 2.06
C LEU A 176 3.38 -8.59 1.33
N LEU A 177 2.81 -7.40 1.43
CA LEU A 177 1.59 -7.06 0.67
C LEU A 177 1.81 -7.14 -0.84
N LYS A 178 3.02 -6.86 -1.35
CA LYS A 178 3.33 -7.01 -2.78
C LYS A 178 3.30 -8.45 -3.27
N VAL A 179 3.45 -9.44 -2.40
CA VAL A 179 3.21 -10.85 -2.76
C VAL A 179 1.74 -11.06 -3.12
N ARG A 180 0.84 -10.56 -2.26
CA ARG A 180 -0.61 -10.65 -2.50
C ARG A 180 -0.98 -9.95 -3.81
N THR A 181 -0.59 -8.69 -4.00
CA THR A 181 -0.90 -7.95 -5.23
C THR A 181 -0.27 -8.58 -6.48
N PHE A 182 0.90 -9.21 -6.36
CA PHE A 182 1.53 -9.91 -7.48
C PHE A 182 0.67 -11.09 -7.97
N LEU A 183 0.03 -11.80 -7.06
CA LEU A 183 -0.84 -12.94 -7.40
C LEU A 183 -2.21 -12.49 -7.91
N GLN A 184 -2.75 -11.42 -7.33
CA GLN A 184 -4.09 -10.91 -7.65
C GLN A 184 -4.16 -10.12 -8.97
N HIS A 185 -3.10 -9.39 -9.33
CA HIS A 185 -3.05 -8.52 -10.52
C HIS A 185 -2.23 -9.14 -11.66
N ARG A 186 -2.23 -10.47 -11.78
CA ARG A 186 -1.65 -11.14 -12.93
C ARG A 186 -2.59 -10.96 -14.13
N ALA A 187 -2.06 -10.47 -15.26
CA ALA A 187 -2.82 -10.35 -16.49
C ALA A 187 -3.43 -11.71 -16.88
N HIS A 188 -4.72 -11.69 -17.19
CA HIS A 188 -5.40 -12.85 -17.75
C HIS A 188 -5.24 -12.87 -19.25
N ASP A 189 -5.17 -14.06 -19.87
CA ASP A 189 -5.06 -14.22 -21.34
C ASP A 189 -6.26 -13.66 -22.09
N LEU A 190 -7.41 -13.51 -21.42
CA LEU A 190 -8.62 -12.88 -21.93
C LEU A 190 -8.72 -11.45 -21.43
N ALA A 191 -8.94 -10.47 -22.31
CA ALA A 191 -9.04 -9.04 -21.99
C ALA A 191 -10.11 -8.68 -20.94
N ARG A 192 -11.11 -9.56 -20.71
CA ARG A 192 -12.15 -9.45 -19.68
C ARG A 192 -12.02 -10.49 -18.56
N GLY A 193 -10.91 -11.24 -18.52
CA GLY A 193 -10.65 -12.22 -17.49
C GLY A 193 -10.24 -11.54 -16.19
N ARG A 194 -11.10 -11.63 -15.17
CA ARG A 194 -10.69 -11.26 -13.81
C ARG A 194 -9.93 -12.42 -13.20
N PRO A 195 -8.78 -12.19 -12.51
CA PRO A 195 -8.23 -13.22 -11.65
C PRO A 195 -9.33 -13.56 -10.62
N VAL A 196 -9.75 -14.82 -10.61
CA VAL A 196 -10.77 -15.29 -9.67
C VAL A 196 -10.12 -15.29 -8.29
N ILE A 197 -10.40 -14.25 -7.51
CA ILE A 197 -10.31 -14.38 -6.07
C ILE A 197 -11.50 -15.25 -5.71
N VAL A 198 -11.26 -16.51 -5.39
CA VAL A 198 -12.26 -17.33 -4.71
C VAL A 198 -12.35 -16.75 -3.32
N GLU A 199 -13.20 -15.75 -3.15
CA GLU A 199 -13.71 -15.41 -1.83
C GLU A 199 -14.45 -16.65 -1.37
N GLY A 200 -13.88 -17.35 -0.40
CA GLY A 200 -14.56 -18.48 0.20
C GLY A 200 -15.92 -17.97 0.66
N GLN A 201 -16.99 -18.53 0.12
CA GLN A 201 -18.32 -18.28 0.64
C GLN A 201 -18.25 -18.62 2.12
N GLY A 202 -18.40 -17.57 2.96
CA GLY A 202 -18.31 -17.71 4.39
C GLY A 202 -19.25 -18.81 4.87
N LEU A 203 -18.71 -19.70 5.69
CA LEU A 203 -19.47 -20.63 6.51
C LEU A 203 -20.28 -19.83 7.53
#